data_bc1dd6249b9216c72a8fef04ed486e93
#
_entry.id   bc1dd6249b9216c72a8fef04ed486e93
#
_cell.length_a   1.000
_cell.length_b   1.000
_cell.length_c   1.000
_cell.angle_alpha   90.00
_cell.angle_beta   90.00
_cell.angle_gamma   90.00
#
_symmetry.space_group_name_H-M   'P 1'
#
loop_
_entity.id
_entity.type
_entity.pdbx_description
1 polymer ?
#
loop_
_entity_poly.entity_id
_entity_poly.type
_entity_poly.pdbx_seq_one_letter_code
_entity_poly.pdbx_strand_id
1 'polypeptide(L)'
;ETLPQIFYEKRFLKYEDVYPMLYLKYLLKSRRMDRNIRHLVIDEMQDYSYMQYLILDKMFSCKMTILGDKAQTMEEKTRDVLSFLPRVFGRGIRKINMNKSYRNTMEIASYANSISDVSDMELFERHGKPVEEQTFSDRKAALEAVLEKLRLEEFETAAVIEMTQERAKKSATYLKERMEELGMDTENRFSVVDRDSTHFKKGLTVTTFYLAKGLEFDQVFAIYTTQDNTPLHRQARYICATRALHELYMYEVKASQD
;
A
#
# COMPACT_ATOMS: atom_id res chain seq x y z
N GLU A 1 23.65 -5.41 -32.13
CA GLU A 1 23.89 -5.66 -30.70
C GLU A 1 22.64 -6.22 -30.06
N THR A 2 22.76 -7.31 -29.32
CA THR A 2 21.62 -7.88 -28.61
C THR A 2 21.37 -7.13 -27.29
N LEU A 3 20.12 -7.06 -26.84
CA LEU A 3 19.77 -6.43 -25.54
C LEU A 3 20.68 -6.92 -24.38
N PRO A 4 21.01 -8.22 -24.24
CA PRO A 4 21.94 -8.70 -23.20
C PRO A 4 23.34 -8.09 -23.27
N GLN A 5 23.88 -7.86 -24.48
CA GLN A 5 25.21 -7.24 -24.65
C GLN A 5 25.21 -5.79 -24.20
N ILE A 6 24.16 -5.01 -24.53
CA ILE A 6 24.02 -3.62 -24.09
C ILE A 6 23.96 -3.52 -22.57
N PHE A 7 23.25 -4.41 -21.87
CA PHE A 7 23.18 -4.45 -20.44
C PHE A 7 24.53 -4.79 -19.79
N TYR A 8 25.25 -5.75 -20.36
CA TYR A 8 26.59 -6.13 -19.88
C TYR A 8 27.60 -4.97 -20.01
N GLU A 9 27.65 -4.35 -21.17
CA GLU A 9 28.58 -3.24 -21.46
C GLU A 9 28.29 -2.01 -20.60
N LYS A 10 27.01 -1.68 -20.40
CA LYS A 10 26.57 -0.56 -19.55
C LYS A 10 26.53 -0.88 -18.06
N ARG A 11 26.81 -2.12 -17.66
CA ARG A 11 26.71 -2.61 -16.28
C ARG A 11 25.32 -2.40 -15.65
N PHE A 12 24.28 -2.46 -16.46
CA PHE A 12 22.89 -2.45 -15.99
C PHE A 12 22.39 -3.87 -15.76
N LEU A 13 21.67 -4.05 -14.67
CA LEU A 13 20.92 -5.25 -14.36
C LEU A 13 19.43 -4.90 -14.37
N LYS A 14 18.62 -5.68 -15.09
CA LYS A 14 17.17 -5.52 -15.02
C LYS A 14 16.67 -5.97 -13.66
N TYR A 15 15.62 -5.30 -13.19
CA TYR A 15 15.03 -5.61 -11.87
C TYR A 15 14.60 -7.08 -11.75
N GLU A 16 14.01 -7.64 -12.80
CA GLU A 16 13.58 -9.03 -12.87
C GLU A 16 14.73 -10.04 -12.77
N ASP A 17 15.95 -9.67 -13.12
CA ASP A 17 17.15 -10.53 -13.07
C ASP A 17 17.87 -10.47 -11.72
N VAL A 18 17.58 -9.47 -10.87
CA VAL A 18 18.27 -9.27 -9.59
C VAL A 18 18.12 -10.49 -8.67
N TYR A 19 16.89 -10.94 -8.46
CA TYR A 19 16.64 -12.06 -7.54
C TYR A 19 17.13 -13.39 -8.07
N PRO A 20 16.95 -13.78 -9.35
CA PRO A 20 17.56 -14.97 -9.92
C PRO A 20 19.07 -15.00 -9.78
N MET A 21 19.75 -13.88 -10.07
CA MET A 21 21.21 -13.80 -9.92
C MET A 21 21.64 -13.88 -8.46
N LEU A 22 20.92 -13.23 -7.56
CA LEU A 22 21.20 -13.30 -6.13
C LEU A 22 21.02 -14.72 -5.59
N TYR A 23 19.95 -15.42 -6.01
CA TYR A 23 19.73 -16.82 -5.65
C TYR A 23 20.85 -17.72 -6.14
N LEU A 24 21.27 -17.57 -7.39
CA LEU A 24 22.40 -18.30 -7.96
C LEU A 24 23.70 -18.06 -7.16
N LYS A 25 23.95 -16.79 -6.79
CA LYS A 25 25.10 -16.43 -5.94
C LYS A 25 25.08 -17.19 -4.60
N TYR A 26 23.91 -17.33 -3.96
CA TYR A 26 23.80 -18.05 -2.69
C TYR A 26 23.87 -19.58 -2.87
N LEU A 27 23.45 -20.12 -4.01
CA LEU A 27 23.65 -21.52 -4.33
C LEU A 27 25.13 -21.87 -4.53
N LEU A 28 25.89 -20.99 -5.19
CA LEU A 28 27.32 -21.19 -5.45
C LEU A 28 28.19 -20.94 -4.20
N LYS A 29 27.78 -20.03 -3.33
CA LYS A 29 28.45 -19.77 -2.06
C LYS A 29 27.87 -20.66 -0.97
N SER A 30 28.49 -21.80 -0.71
CA SER A 30 28.05 -22.81 0.29
C SER A 30 27.98 -22.31 1.76
N ARG A 31 28.04 -21.00 2.02
CA ARG A 31 28.00 -20.42 3.37
C ARG A 31 26.72 -19.58 3.54
N ARG A 32 25.90 -19.97 4.51
CA ARG A 32 24.89 -19.09 5.12
C ARG A 32 25.62 -17.89 5.74
N MET A 33 25.19 -16.67 5.40
CA MET A 33 26.01 -15.47 5.68
C MET A 33 25.87 -14.92 7.10
N ASP A 34 24.77 -15.16 7.79
CA ASP A 34 24.60 -14.56 9.11
C ASP A 34 24.19 -15.60 10.17
N ARG A 35 25.16 -15.94 11.03
CA ARG A 35 24.94 -16.86 12.17
C ARG A 35 24.56 -16.12 13.46
N ASN A 36 24.62 -14.80 13.48
CA ASN A 36 24.36 -14.00 14.68
C ASN A 36 22.88 -13.69 14.85
N ILE A 37 22.09 -13.76 13.77
CA ILE A 37 20.65 -13.54 13.83
C ILE A 37 19.98 -14.80 14.40
N ARG A 38 19.28 -14.62 15.51
CA ARG A 38 18.57 -15.71 16.20
C ARG A 38 17.11 -15.83 15.80
N HIS A 39 16.52 -14.75 15.34
CA HIS A 39 15.12 -14.70 14.90
C HIS A 39 14.98 -13.66 13.79
N LEU A 40 14.34 -14.03 12.69
CA LEU A 40 14.00 -13.15 11.57
C LEU A 40 12.50 -12.89 11.58
N VAL A 41 12.11 -11.64 11.56
CA VAL A 41 10.72 -11.24 11.35
C VAL A 41 10.58 -10.68 9.93
N ILE A 42 9.64 -11.22 9.18
CA ILE A 42 9.29 -10.77 7.83
C ILE A 42 7.89 -10.21 7.92
N ASP A 43 7.75 -8.94 7.61
CA ASP A 43 6.44 -8.27 7.53
C ASP A 43 6.00 -8.15 6.08
N GLU A 44 4.71 -7.90 5.85
CA GLU A 44 4.11 -7.75 4.50
C GLU A 44 4.40 -8.97 3.61
N MET A 45 4.16 -10.17 4.13
CA MET A 45 4.50 -11.45 3.46
C MET A 45 4.02 -11.52 2.02
N GLN A 46 2.92 -10.87 1.68
CA GLN A 46 2.28 -10.89 0.37
C GLN A 46 3.08 -10.14 -0.70
N ASP A 47 4.06 -9.31 -0.30
CA ASP A 47 4.91 -8.54 -1.23
C ASP A 47 6.18 -9.30 -1.64
N TYR A 48 6.45 -10.43 -1.02
CA TYR A 48 7.61 -11.24 -1.32
C TYR A 48 7.29 -12.32 -2.35
N SER A 49 8.10 -12.40 -3.39
CA SER A 49 8.03 -13.46 -4.38
C SER A 49 8.57 -14.79 -3.83
N TYR A 50 8.21 -15.90 -4.48
CA TYR A 50 8.77 -17.22 -4.17
C TYR A 50 10.30 -17.24 -4.17
N MET A 51 10.92 -16.55 -5.14
CA MET A 51 12.39 -16.46 -5.25
C MET A 51 13.01 -15.72 -4.06
N GLN A 52 12.37 -14.67 -3.57
CA GLN A 52 12.85 -13.94 -2.40
C GLN A 52 12.80 -14.82 -1.14
N TYR A 53 11.76 -15.62 -0.95
CA TYR A 53 11.70 -16.59 0.16
C TYR A 53 12.78 -17.68 0.04
N LEU A 54 13.08 -18.18 -1.15
CA LEU A 54 14.19 -19.10 -1.36
C LEU A 54 15.54 -18.47 -0.99
N ILE A 55 15.74 -17.21 -1.30
CA ILE A 55 16.95 -16.46 -0.92
C ILE A 55 17.03 -16.32 0.60
N LEU A 56 15.93 -15.93 1.26
CA LEU A 56 15.88 -15.80 2.72
C LEU A 56 16.19 -17.12 3.44
N ASP A 57 15.68 -18.26 2.93
CA ASP A 57 16.01 -19.59 3.46
C ASP A 57 17.52 -19.90 3.35
N LYS A 58 18.15 -19.49 2.24
CA LYS A 58 19.61 -19.66 2.07
C LYS A 58 20.44 -18.74 2.95
N MET A 59 19.94 -17.52 3.21
CA MET A 59 20.66 -16.52 4.00
C MET A 59 20.60 -16.81 5.50
N PHE A 60 19.46 -17.25 6.01
CA PHE A 60 19.19 -17.35 7.43
C PHE A 60 18.86 -18.77 7.87
N SER A 61 19.45 -19.20 8.99
CA SER A 61 19.18 -20.52 9.59
C SER A 61 18.44 -20.40 10.94
N CYS A 62 17.94 -19.21 11.25
CA CYS A 62 17.26 -18.91 12.52
C CYS A 62 15.76 -19.23 12.45
N LYS A 63 15.08 -19.10 13.59
CA LYS A 63 13.62 -19.11 13.63
C LYS A 63 13.06 -17.92 12.88
N MET A 64 11.90 -18.08 12.25
CA MET A 64 11.26 -17.00 11.50
C MET A 64 9.82 -16.80 11.95
N THR A 65 9.39 -15.55 11.97
CA THR A 65 7.98 -15.16 12.07
C THR A 65 7.64 -14.38 10.80
N ILE A 66 6.62 -14.83 10.09
CA ILE A 66 6.19 -14.24 8.81
C ILE A 66 4.80 -13.67 9.04
N LEU A 67 4.66 -12.36 8.86
CA LEU A 67 3.45 -11.59 9.08
C LEU A 67 2.93 -11.06 7.73
N GLY A 68 1.63 -10.90 7.60
CA GLY A 68 1.08 -10.24 6.42
C GLY A 68 -0.44 -10.36 6.31
N ASP A 69 -0.97 -9.63 5.36
CA ASP A 69 -2.39 -9.55 5.06
C ASP A 69 -2.64 -9.95 3.59
N LYS A 70 -3.36 -11.07 3.40
CA LYS A 70 -3.70 -11.56 2.07
C LYS A 70 -4.54 -10.58 1.25
N ALA A 71 -5.40 -9.79 1.90
CA ALA A 71 -6.27 -8.84 1.23
C ALA A 71 -5.51 -7.63 0.66
N GLN A 72 -4.26 -7.39 1.10
CA GLN A 72 -3.40 -6.31 0.61
C GLN A 72 -2.45 -6.73 -0.51
N THR A 73 -2.65 -7.87 -1.13
CA THR A 73 -1.83 -8.33 -2.27
C THR A 73 -2.03 -7.42 -3.47
N MET A 74 -0.94 -6.91 -4.06
CA MET A 74 -0.98 -6.00 -5.22
C MET A 74 -0.87 -6.72 -6.57
N GLU A 75 -0.72 -8.04 -6.60
CA GLU A 75 -0.63 -8.81 -7.82
C GLU A 75 -2.01 -9.26 -8.29
N GLU A 76 -2.31 -9.07 -9.59
CA GLU A 76 -3.56 -9.52 -10.23
C GLU A 76 -3.79 -11.04 -10.14
N LYS A 77 -2.71 -11.80 -10.06
CA LYS A 77 -2.75 -13.24 -9.78
C LYS A 77 -2.29 -13.44 -8.35
N THR A 78 -3.25 -13.58 -7.45
CA THR A 78 -3.01 -13.98 -6.06
C THR A 78 -2.18 -15.27 -6.03
N ARG A 79 -0.87 -15.12 -5.99
CA ARG A 79 0.01 -16.22 -5.60
C ARG A 79 -0.26 -16.44 -4.13
N ASP A 80 -0.94 -17.52 -3.81
CA ASP A 80 -1.16 -17.89 -2.42
C ASP A 80 0.20 -18.18 -1.76
N VAL A 81 0.78 -17.13 -1.16
CA VAL A 81 2.05 -17.21 -0.43
C VAL A 81 2.03 -18.37 0.55
N LEU A 82 0.90 -18.59 1.24
CA LEU A 82 0.75 -19.67 2.20
C LEU A 82 0.84 -21.07 1.55
N SER A 83 0.56 -21.20 0.26
CA SER A 83 0.65 -22.49 -0.44
C SER A 83 2.09 -22.93 -0.71
N PHE A 84 3.02 -21.99 -0.86
CA PHE A 84 4.41 -22.33 -1.16
C PHE A 84 5.36 -22.22 0.04
N LEU A 85 5.02 -21.49 1.10
CA LEU A 85 5.87 -21.40 2.30
C LEU A 85 6.31 -22.76 2.86
N PRO A 86 5.43 -23.80 2.93
CA PRO A 86 5.85 -25.14 3.37
C PRO A 86 6.88 -25.81 2.44
N ARG A 87 6.94 -25.43 1.16
CA ARG A 87 7.94 -25.94 0.21
C ARG A 87 9.30 -25.30 0.43
N VAL A 88 9.33 -24.05 0.91
CA VAL A 88 10.57 -23.31 1.19
C VAL A 88 11.13 -23.66 2.57
N PHE A 89 10.30 -23.57 3.61
CA PHE A 89 10.73 -23.67 5.01
C PHE A 89 10.41 -25.02 5.67
N GLY A 90 9.82 -25.97 4.94
CA GLY A 90 9.43 -27.28 5.46
C GLY A 90 8.05 -27.29 6.13
N ARG A 91 7.67 -28.49 6.60
CA ARG A 91 6.30 -28.73 7.11
C ARG A 91 6.05 -28.28 8.55
N GLY A 92 7.07 -27.78 9.26
CA GLY A 92 6.98 -27.36 10.66
C GLY A 92 6.37 -25.95 10.87
N ILE A 93 5.67 -25.39 9.87
CA ILE A 93 5.09 -24.06 9.93
C ILE A 93 3.81 -24.10 10.80
N ARG A 94 3.76 -23.26 11.83
CA ARG A 94 2.54 -22.98 12.59
C ARG A 94 1.85 -21.76 12.02
N LYS A 95 0.63 -21.93 11.52
CA LYS A 95 -0.21 -20.81 11.05
C LYS A 95 -1.08 -20.30 12.20
N ILE A 96 -1.09 -18.99 12.39
CA ILE A 96 -1.95 -18.29 13.33
C ILE A 96 -2.73 -17.25 12.53
N ASN A 97 -4.06 -17.31 12.57
CA ASN A 97 -4.91 -16.28 11.98
C ASN A 97 -5.22 -15.26 13.09
N MET A 98 -5.02 -13.97 12.76
CA MET A 98 -5.38 -12.86 13.61
C MET A 98 -6.62 -12.20 12.98
N ASN A 99 -7.79 -12.54 13.53
CA ASN A 99 -9.08 -12.15 12.91
C ASN A 99 -9.66 -10.86 13.49
N LYS A 100 -8.98 -10.22 14.45
CA LYS A 100 -9.50 -9.02 15.12
C LYS A 100 -8.77 -7.76 14.65
N SER A 101 -9.54 -6.80 14.14
CA SER A 101 -9.03 -5.49 13.75
C SER A 101 -9.19 -4.49 14.91
N TYR A 102 -8.09 -3.84 15.31
CA TYR A 102 -8.06 -2.82 16.37
C TYR A 102 -7.75 -1.42 15.85
N ARG A 103 -7.34 -1.31 14.59
CA ARG A 103 -6.83 -0.07 13.99
C ARG A 103 -7.94 0.90 13.62
N ASN A 104 -8.86 0.43 12.80
CA ASN A 104 -9.92 1.25 12.22
C ASN A 104 -11.15 1.33 13.13
N THR A 105 -12.02 2.31 12.88
CA THR A 105 -13.36 2.29 13.45
C THR A 105 -14.18 1.13 12.88
N MET A 106 -15.25 0.75 13.56
CA MET A 106 -16.11 -0.36 13.14
C MET A 106 -16.72 -0.09 11.75
N GLU A 107 -17.08 1.15 11.46
CA GLU A 107 -17.66 1.57 10.18
C GLU A 107 -16.65 1.40 9.04
N ILE A 108 -15.40 1.84 9.24
CA ILE A 108 -14.33 1.70 8.25
C ILE A 108 -13.97 0.22 8.06
N ALA A 109 -13.83 -0.53 9.14
CA ALA A 109 -13.49 -1.95 9.06
C ALA A 109 -14.62 -2.77 8.39
N SER A 110 -15.89 -2.44 8.68
CA SER A 110 -17.06 -3.04 8.03
C SER A 110 -17.08 -2.75 6.52
N TYR A 111 -16.81 -1.49 6.15
CA TYR A 111 -16.67 -1.09 4.75
C TYR A 111 -15.53 -1.84 4.05
N ALA A 112 -14.35 -1.89 4.65
CA ALA A 112 -13.21 -2.62 4.11
C ALA A 112 -13.54 -4.11 3.89
N ASN A 113 -14.23 -4.76 4.84
CA ASN A 113 -14.68 -6.14 4.69
C ASN A 113 -15.66 -6.31 3.54
N SER A 114 -16.55 -5.33 3.29
CA SER A 114 -17.53 -5.41 2.20
C SER A 114 -16.92 -5.39 0.80
N ILE A 115 -15.72 -4.78 0.65
CA ILE A 115 -15.00 -4.70 -0.62
C ILE A 115 -13.91 -5.76 -0.76
N SER A 116 -13.59 -6.48 0.31
CA SER A 116 -12.60 -7.57 0.31
C SER A 116 -13.31 -8.94 0.27
N ASP A 117 -12.62 -9.95 -0.22
CA ASP A 117 -13.11 -11.35 -0.16
C ASP A 117 -12.84 -12.01 1.20
N VAL A 118 -12.49 -11.23 2.24
CA VAL A 118 -12.19 -11.72 3.60
C VAL A 118 -13.43 -11.57 4.48
N SER A 119 -14.08 -12.69 4.80
CA SER A 119 -15.37 -12.72 5.50
C SER A 119 -15.29 -12.87 7.03
N ASP A 120 -14.12 -13.16 7.62
CA ASP A 120 -14.02 -13.65 8.99
C ASP A 120 -13.34 -12.69 9.96
N MET A 121 -13.38 -11.36 9.71
CA MET A 121 -12.76 -10.39 10.59
C MET A 121 -13.70 -9.98 11.71
N GLU A 122 -13.30 -10.22 12.97
CA GLU A 122 -13.98 -9.66 14.13
C GLU A 122 -13.69 -8.16 14.23
N LEU A 123 -14.75 -7.36 14.29
CA LEU A 123 -14.64 -5.92 14.42
C LEU A 123 -14.51 -5.54 15.90
N PHE A 124 -13.60 -4.62 16.19
CA PHE A 124 -13.51 -4.02 17.52
C PHE A 124 -14.57 -2.93 17.66
N GLU A 125 -15.28 -2.90 18.81
CA GLU A 125 -16.34 -1.93 19.09
C GLU A 125 -15.78 -0.51 19.34
N ARG A 126 -15.12 0.07 18.33
CA ARG A 126 -14.72 1.47 18.31
C ARG A 126 -15.49 2.17 17.19
N HIS A 127 -16.55 2.87 17.57
CA HIS A 127 -17.40 3.60 16.64
C HIS A 127 -16.75 4.90 16.20
N GLY A 128 -17.03 5.31 14.95
CA GLY A 128 -16.59 6.53 14.33
C GLY A 128 -17.66 7.09 13.40
N LYS A 129 -17.24 7.98 12.49
CA LYS A 129 -18.14 8.50 11.46
C LYS A 129 -18.44 7.39 10.42
N PRO A 130 -19.64 7.39 9.83
CA PRO A 130 -19.94 6.55 8.66
C PRO A 130 -18.96 6.83 7.53
N VAL A 131 -18.66 5.79 6.73
CA VAL A 131 -17.89 5.99 5.50
C VAL A 131 -18.73 6.80 4.52
N GLU A 132 -18.13 7.85 3.98
CA GLU A 132 -18.80 8.75 3.06
C GLU A 132 -18.42 8.39 1.61
N GLU A 133 -19.42 8.00 0.82
CA GLU A 133 -19.25 7.71 -0.61
C GLU A 133 -19.92 8.81 -1.43
N GLN A 134 -19.15 9.45 -2.32
CA GLN A 134 -19.66 10.52 -3.18
C GLN A 134 -19.18 10.36 -4.61
N THR A 135 -20.04 10.76 -5.56
CA THR A 135 -19.71 10.78 -6.99
C THR A 135 -19.61 12.23 -7.48
N PHE A 136 -18.50 12.56 -8.13
CA PHE A 136 -18.23 13.89 -8.66
C PHE A 136 -18.25 13.89 -10.19
N SER A 137 -18.59 15.06 -10.77
CA SER A 137 -18.56 15.26 -12.23
C SER A 137 -17.15 15.17 -12.80
N ASP A 138 -16.20 15.69 -12.05
CA ASP A 138 -14.79 15.77 -12.42
C ASP A 138 -13.88 15.78 -11.19
N ARG A 139 -12.59 15.66 -11.43
CA ARG A 139 -11.58 15.55 -10.37
C ARG A 139 -11.43 16.85 -9.57
N LYS A 140 -11.58 18.01 -10.21
CA LYS A 140 -11.48 19.28 -9.49
C LYS A 140 -12.57 19.42 -8.44
N ALA A 141 -13.80 19.03 -8.79
CA ALA A 141 -14.90 19.03 -7.83
C ALA A 141 -14.62 18.12 -6.62
N ALA A 142 -14.04 16.92 -6.86
CA ALA A 142 -13.64 16.04 -5.78
C ALA A 142 -12.54 16.66 -4.89
N LEU A 143 -11.55 17.29 -5.49
CA LEU A 143 -10.46 17.94 -4.74
C LEU A 143 -10.91 19.19 -3.97
N GLU A 144 -11.87 19.98 -4.50
CA GLU A 144 -12.49 21.08 -3.74
C GLU A 144 -13.28 20.54 -2.53
N ALA A 145 -13.99 19.42 -2.68
CA ALA A 145 -14.68 18.79 -1.55
C ALA A 145 -13.69 18.29 -0.47
N VAL A 146 -12.50 17.80 -0.87
CA VAL A 146 -11.42 17.49 0.08
C VAL A 146 -11.03 18.75 0.87
N LEU A 147 -10.77 19.86 0.17
CA LEU A 147 -10.35 21.11 0.81
C LEU A 147 -11.43 21.66 1.75
N GLU A 148 -12.70 21.54 1.38
CA GLU A 148 -13.81 21.94 2.22
C GLU A 148 -13.84 21.16 3.54
N LYS A 149 -13.72 19.83 3.48
CA LYS A 149 -13.64 18.96 4.66
C LYS A 149 -12.44 19.33 5.55
N LEU A 150 -11.25 19.49 4.97
CA LEU A 150 -10.03 19.84 5.70
C LEU A 150 -10.09 21.22 6.38
N ARG A 151 -10.93 22.14 5.91
CA ARG A 151 -11.14 23.45 6.52
C ARG A 151 -12.14 23.42 7.67
N LEU A 152 -13.11 22.51 7.61
CA LEU A 152 -14.20 22.42 8.58
C LEU A 152 -13.83 21.56 9.80
N GLU A 153 -12.88 20.66 9.65
CA GLU A 153 -12.55 19.66 10.66
C GLU A 153 -11.08 19.74 11.05
N GLU A 154 -10.79 19.62 12.34
CA GLU A 154 -9.41 19.47 12.81
C GLU A 154 -8.90 18.08 12.48
N PHE A 155 -7.70 18.00 11.92
CA PHE A 155 -6.99 16.76 11.64
C PHE A 155 -5.50 16.91 11.93
N GLU A 156 -4.88 15.84 12.39
CA GLU A 156 -3.44 15.80 12.53
C GLU A 156 -2.79 15.33 11.23
N THR A 157 -3.34 14.28 10.63
CA THR A 157 -2.89 13.69 9.38
C THR A 157 -4.07 13.37 8.45
N ALA A 158 -3.97 13.79 7.19
CA ALA A 158 -4.92 13.44 6.15
C ALA A 158 -4.19 12.96 4.90
N ALA A 159 -4.83 12.09 4.13
CA ALA A 159 -4.28 11.64 2.86
C ALA A 159 -5.29 11.74 1.72
N VAL A 160 -4.84 12.26 0.58
CA VAL A 160 -5.47 12.03 -0.72
C VAL A 160 -4.73 10.89 -1.40
N ILE A 161 -5.44 9.80 -1.66
CA ILE A 161 -4.87 8.59 -2.25
C ILE A 161 -5.48 8.39 -3.64
N GLU A 162 -4.62 8.42 -4.65
CA GLU A 162 -4.95 8.27 -6.06
C GLU A 162 -4.59 6.88 -6.59
N MET A 163 -5.26 6.45 -7.67
CA MET A 163 -5.02 5.14 -8.28
C MET A 163 -3.73 5.11 -9.12
N THR A 164 -3.25 6.24 -9.61
CA THR A 164 -2.03 6.30 -10.43
C THR A 164 -1.11 7.45 -10.01
N GLN A 165 0.18 7.31 -10.30
CA GLN A 165 1.17 8.35 -10.00
C GLN A 165 0.94 9.65 -10.78
N GLU A 166 0.47 9.55 -12.02
CA GLU A 166 0.16 10.73 -12.83
C GLU A 166 -0.99 11.53 -12.20
N ARG A 167 -2.06 10.83 -11.79
CA ARG A 167 -3.19 11.45 -11.10
C ARG A 167 -2.75 12.07 -9.78
N ALA A 168 -1.94 11.36 -8.99
CA ALA A 168 -1.42 11.87 -7.71
C ALA A 168 -0.61 13.16 -7.91
N LYS A 169 0.25 13.24 -8.93
CA LYS A 169 0.99 14.46 -9.24
C LYS A 169 0.08 15.63 -9.62
N LYS A 170 -0.92 15.39 -10.49
CA LYS A 170 -1.89 16.45 -10.89
C LYS A 170 -2.70 16.93 -9.69
N SER A 171 -3.19 16.01 -8.86
CA SER A 171 -3.94 16.34 -7.63
C SER A 171 -3.07 17.09 -6.62
N ALA A 172 -1.79 16.70 -6.46
CA ALA A 172 -0.86 17.38 -5.57
C ALA A 172 -0.60 18.83 -6.00
N THR A 173 -0.35 19.05 -7.29
CA THR A 173 -0.16 20.42 -7.83
C THR A 173 -1.39 21.29 -7.57
N TYR A 174 -2.57 20.78 -7.94
CA TYR A 174 -3.82 21.49 -7.76
C TYR A 174 -4.09 21.81 -6.28
N LEU A 175 -4.00 20.81 -5.39
CA LEU A 175 -4.25 21.00 -3.96
C LEU A 175 -3.29 22.00 -3.33
N LYS A 176 -2.01 21.94 -3.70
CA LYS A 176 -1.01 22.88 -3.18
C LYS A 176 -1.33 24.31 -3.55
N GLU A 177 -1.59 24.57 -4.85
CA GLU A 177 -1.98 25.91 -5.34
C GLU A 177 -3.23 26.42 -4.64
N ARG A 178 -4.28 25.60 -4.52
CA ARG A 178 -5.53 26.00 -3.85
C ARG A 178 -5.35 26.21 -2.35
N MET A 179 -4.56 25.41 -1.67
CA MET A 179 -4.26 25.62 -0.24
C MET A 179 -3.51 26.92 -0.02
N GLU A 180 -2.56 27.29 -0.89
CA GLU A 180 -1.85 28.57 -0.84
C GLU A 180 -2.80 29.76 -1.07
N GLU A 181 -3.70 29.67 -2.06
CA GLU A 181 -4.74 30.68 -2.30
C GLU A 181 -5.70 30.86 -1.12
N LEU A 182 -5.95 29.80 -0.38
CA LEU A 182 -6.80 29.79 0.83
C LEU A 182 -6.04 30.20 2.09
N GLY A 183 -4.73 30.53 1.98
CA GLY A 183 -3.90 30.94 3.11
C GLY A 183 -3.56 29.78 4.07
N MET A 184 -3.63 28.54 3.62
CA MET A 184 -3.27 27.37 4.42
C MET A 184 -1.74 27.17 4.42
N ASP A 185 -1.18 26.65 5.52
CA ASP A 185 0.25 26.38 5.64
C ASP A 185 0.64 25.16 4.77
N THR A 186 1.15 25.39 3.58
CA THR A 186 1.65 24.35 2.70
C THR A 186 3.10 23.94 2.98
N GLU A 187 3.91 24.81 3.58
CA GLU A 187 5.30 24.51 3.88
C GLU A 187 5.44 23.39 4.92
N ASN A 188 4.64 23.44 5.98
CA ASN A 188 4.74 22.52 7.10
C ASN A 188 3.67 21.43 7.08
N ARG A 189 2.54 21.66 6.43
CA ARG A 189 1.36 20.80 6.47
C ARG A 189 0.95 20.19 5.12
N PHE A 190 1.80 20.25 4.11
CA PHE A 190 1.57 19.58 2.83
C PHE A 190 2.77 18.72 2.44
N SER A 191 2.53 17.52 2.00
CA SER A 191 3.57 16.60 1.51
C SER A 191 3.06 15.76 0.34
N VAL A 192 4.00 15.37 -0.50
CA VAL A 192 3.77 14.39 -1.58
C VAL A 192 4.66 13.20 -1.29
N VAL A 193 4.06 12.03 -1.19
CA VAL A 193 4.81 10.78 -1.04
C VAL A 193 4.88 10.10 -2.40
N ASP A 194 6.06 10.07 -2.97
CA ASP A 194 6.42 9.38 -4.21
C ASP A 194 7.55 8.38 -3.95
N ARG A 195 8.12 7.80 -5.01
CA ARG A 195 9.18 6.78 -4.88
C ARG A 195 10.47 7.31 -4.27
N ASP A 196 10.70 8.61 -4.35
CA ASP A 196 11.93 9.26 -3.91
C ASP A 196 11.74 10.00 -2.56
N SER A 197 10.51 10.03 -2.05
CA SER A 197 10.19 10.74 -0.80
C SER A 197 10.62 9.94 0.41
N THR A 198 11.40 10.59 1.27
CA THR A 198 11.88 10.01 2.53
C THR A 198 11.22 10.63 3.77
N HIS A 199 10.42 11.69 3.60
CA HIS A 199 9.86 12.45 4.71
C HIS A 199 8.34 12.49 4.67
N PHE A 200 7.73 12.07 5.75
CA PHE A 200 6.32 12.21 6.06
C PHE A 200 6.13 13.39 7.04
N LYS A 201 5.21 14.29 6.72
CA LYS A 201 4.85 15.44 7.57
C LYS A 201 3.43 15.30 8.09
N LYS A 202 3.15 15.89 9.24
CA LYS A 202 1.78 16.13 9.68
C LYS A 202 1.05 17.04 8.69
N GLY A 203 -0.25 16.85 8.52
CA GLY A 203 -1.06 17.62 7.58
C GLY A 203 -1.54 16.76 6.42
N LEU A 204 -1.71 17.36 5.24
CA LEU A 204 -2.20 16.68 4.05
C LEU A 204 -1.07 16.03 3.27
N THR A 205 -1.21 14.74 3.02
CA THR A 205 -0.32 13.95 2.16
C THR A 205 -1.05 13.56 0.87
N VAL A 206 -0.43 13.75 -0.28
CA VAL A 206 -0.92 13.22 -1.55
C VAL A 206 -0.04 12.06 -1.99
N THR A 207 -0.64 10.93 -2.29
CA THR A 207 0.10 9.71 -2.63
C THR A 207 -0.74 8.75 -3.51
N THR A 208 -0.20 7.59 -3.79
CA THR A 208 -0.90 6.49 -4.45
C THR A 208 -1.18 5.34 -3.50
N PHE A 209 -2.16 4.49 -3.81
CA PHE A 209 -2.54 3.38 -2.94
C PHE A 209 -1.36 2.43 -2.61
N TYR A 210 -0.44 2.20 -3.56
CA TYR A 210 0.70 1.31 -3.33
C TYR A 210 1.80 1.95 -2.47
N LEU A 211 1.95 3.29 -2.49
CA LEU A 211 2.88 4.01 -1.62
C LEU A 211 2.26 4.35 -0.25
N ALA A 212 0.92 4.38 -0.17
CA ALA A 212 0.21 4.50 1.10
C ALA A 212 0.31 3.25 1.97
N LYS A 213 0.71 2.11 1.38
CA LYS A 213 0.88 0.86 2.12
C LYS A 213 1.90 1.02 3.25
N GLY A 214 1.53 0.61 4.46
CA GLY A 214 2.35 0.81 5.67
C GLY A 214 2.17 2.18 6.34
N LEU A 215 1.51 3.16 5.70
CA LEU A 215 1.17 4.45 6.31
C LEU A 215 -0.23 4.41 6.94
N GLU A 216 -0.51 5.36 7.83
CA GLU A 216 -1.80 5.53 8.51
C GLU A 216 -2.11 7.01 8.63
N PHE A 217 -3.40 7.36 8.52
CA PHE A 217 -3.88 8.73 8.53
C PHE A 217 -5.19 8.84 9.30
N ASP A 218 -5.41 9.96 10.00
CA ASP A 218 -6.69 10.21 10.68
C ASP A 218 -7.83 10.23 9.68
N GLN A 219 -7.62 10.89 8.53
CA GLN A 219 -8.59 11.02 7.46
C GLN A 219 -8.00 10.54 6.13
N VAL A 220 -8.76 9.76 5.38
CA VAL A 220 -8.37 9.29 4.05
C VAL A 220 -9.45 9.66 3.03
N PHE A 221 -9.01 10.31 1.95
CA PHE A 221 -9.79 10.60 0.76
C PHE A 221 -9.25 9.74 -0.40
N ALA A 222 -9.93 8.65 -0.72
CA ALA A 222 -9.58 7.78 -1.83
C ALA A 222 -10.30 8.27 -3.09
N ILE A 223 -9.53 8.69 -4.12
CA ILE A 223 -10.07 9.20 -5.38
C ILE A 223 -9.84 8.19 -6.49
N TYR A 224 -10.94 7.71 -7.09
CA TYR A 224 -10.92 6.73 -8.17
C TYR A 224 -11.95 7.11 -9.25
N THR A 225 -11.90 6.44 -10.39
CA THR A 225 -12.85 6.69 -11.49
C THR A 225 -13.74 5.48 -11.70
N THR A 226 -14.88 5.68 -12.37
CA THR A 226 -15.79 4.59 -12.78
C THR A 226 -15.12 3.51 -13.64
N GLN A 227 -13.98 3.84 -14.30
CA GLN A 227 -13.19 2.90 -15.09
C GLN A 227 -12.24 2.05 -14.22
N ASP A 228 -11.96 2.49 -12.98
CA ASP A 228 -11.09 1.79 -12.05
C ASP A 228 -11.86 0.60 -11.39
N ASN A 229 -12.19 -0.42 -12.20
CA ASN A 229 -13.05 -1.55 -11.78
C ASN A 229 -12.43 -2.94 -12.02
N THR A 230 -11.11 -3.04 -12.05
CA THR A 230 -10.41 -4.32 -12.10
C THR A 230 -10.25 -4.92 -10.69
N PRO A 231 -9.89 -6.21 -10.55
CA PRO A 231 -9.55 -6.79 -9.26
C PRO A 231 -8.47 -6.00 -8.52
N LEU A 232 -7.46 -5.48 -9.23
CA LEU A 232 -6.43 -4.61 -8.65
C LEU A 232 -7.03 -3.33 -8.05
N HIS A 233 -7.98 -2.70 -8.73
CA HIS A 233 -8.64 -1.50 -8.21
C HIS A 233 -9.52 -1.79 -6.98
N ARG A 234 -10.12 -2.98 -6.90
CA ARG A 234 -10.84 -3.41 -5.69
C ARG A 234 -9.88 -3.54 -4.51
N GLN A 235 -8.72 -4.17 -4.73
CA GLN A 235 -7.66 -4.25 -3.72
C GLN A 235 -7.11 -2.88 -3.35
N ALA A 236 -6.92 -1.98 -4.33
CA ALA A 236 -6.51 -0.61 -4.08
C ALA A 236 -7.49 0.13 -3.15
N ARG A 237 -8.80 0.00 -3.38
CA ARG A 237 -9.83 0.58 -2.49
C ARG A 237 -9.77 -0.03 -1.09
N TYR A 238 -9.57 -1.34 -0.96
CA TYR A 238 -9.35 -1.99 0.33
C TYR A 238 -8.12 -1.43 1.05
N ILE A 239 -6.99 -1.30 0.34
CA ILE A 239 -5.78 -0.69 0.90
C ILE A 239 -6.07 0.73 1.38
N CYS A 240 -6.72 1.58 0.57
CA CYS A 240 -7.09 2.93 0.96
C CYS A 240 -7.94 2.93 2.24
N ALA A 241 -8.97 2.08 2.30
CA ALA A 241 -9.84 1.98 3.46
C ALA A 241 -9.08 1.61 4.74
N THR A 242 -8.15 0.65 4.65
CA THR A 242 -7.35 0.21 5.80
C THR A 242 -6.30 1.22 6.26
N ARG A 243 -6.08 2.32 5.53
CA ARG A 243 -5.18 3.43 5.93
C ARG A 243 -5.86 4.45 6.82
N ALA A 244 -7.20 4.51 6.82
CA ALA A 244 -7.96 5.46 7.60
C ALA A 244 -8.11 5.01 9.06
N LEU A 245 -7.75 5.86 10.01
CA LEU A 245 -7.91 5.59 11.44
C LEU A 245 -9.29 6.00 11.97
N HIS A 246 -9.79 7.15 11.51
CA HIS A 246 -11.00 7.79 12.04
C HIS A 246 -12.05 8.10 10.99
N GLU A 247 -11.65 8.54 9.79
CA GLU A 247 -12.57 8.99 8.75
C GLU A 247 -12.15 8.50 7.37
N LEU A 248 -13.12 8.02 6.61
CA LEU A 248 -12.90 7.51 5.27
C LEU A 248 -13.90 8.13 4.29
N TYR A 249 -13.36 8.71 3.23
CA TYR A 249 -14.08 9.33 2.12
C TYR A 249 -13.72 8.61 0.83
N MET A 250 -14.71 8.03 0.16
CA MET A 250 -14.55 7.27 -1.09
C MET A 250 -15.15 8.08 -2.23
N TYR A 251 -14.31 8.80 -2.97
CA TYR A 251 -14.72 9.74 -4.00
C TYR A 251 -14.57 9.13 -5.39
N GLU A 252 -15.71 8.88 -6.02
CA GLU A 252 -15.76 8.40 -7.38
C GLU A 252 -15.87 9.57 -8.36
N VAL A 253 -14.98 9.65 -9.31
CA VAL A 253 -15.00 10.66 -10.38
C VAL A 253 -15.54 10.02 -11.64
N LYS A 254 -16.55 10.64 -12.28
CA LYS A 254 -17.01 10.20 -13.58
C LYS A 254 -15.87 10.27 -14.58
N ALA A 255 -15.67 9.21 -15.34
CA ALA A 255 -14.67 9.22 -16.41
C ALA A 255 -15.06 10.28 -17.44
N SER A 256 -14.27 11.35 -17.54
CA SER A 256 -14.35 12.24 -18.69
C SER A 256 -13.92 11.46 -19.92
N GLN A 257 -14.64 11.64 -21.02
CA GLN A 257 -14.16 11.25 -22.34
C GLN A 257 -13.07 12.27 -22.69
N ASP A 258 -11.81 12.00 -22.28
CA ASP A 258 -10.60 12.67 -22.76
C ASP A 258 -9.86 11.76 -23.73
#